data_43751d5c64db0a0fa096a5b7d2455c7b
#
_entry.id   43751d5c64db0a0fa096a5b7d2455c7b
#
_cell.length_a   1.000
_cell.length_b   1.000
_cell.length_c   1.000
_cell.angle_alpha   90.00
_cell.angle_beta   90.00
_cell.angle_gamma   90.00
#
_symmetry.space_group_name_H-M   'P 1'
#
loop_
_entity.id
_entity.type
_entity.pdbx_description
1 polymer ?
#
loop_
_entity_poly.entity_id
_entity_poly.type
_entity_poly.pdbx_seq_one_letter_code
_entity_poly.pdbx_strand_id
1 'polypeptide(L)'
;MKIEKFKVLLYLKKSGLDKFGKAPIMGRITVNNTMAQFSCKLSCTPELWNPRESRLNGKSKEAVETNAKIAKLLLAVNAAFDSLVKRKNDFNATDVKEMLQGSKDTQMTLLKLFDRHIEEVKSRVGIDISHRTLPNYIYTRNRLAEFINCRFKVSDLAFCQLNELFIREFQEYVVIEKRLGVQTVRHYLAILKKICRIAFKEGHSDKSYFEHYQLPKQKETPPRALTYR
;
A
#
# COMPACT_ATOMS: atom_id res chain seq x y z
N MET A 1 6.07 24.43 -3.16
CA MET A 1 5.25 25.08 -4.21
C MET A 1 3.96 25.61 -3.59
N LYS A 2 3.55 26.84 -3.96
CA LYS A 2 2.26 27.39 -3.51
C LYS A 2 1.16 26.83 -4.40
N ILE A 3 0.16 26.14 -3.82
CA ILE A 3 -0.97 25.62 -4.60
C ILE A 3 -1.99 26.73 -4.71
N GLU A 4 -2.17 27.25 -5.91
CA GLU A 4 -3.11 28.34 -6.20
C GLU A 4 -4.45 27.84 -6.77
N LYS A 5 -4.44 26.65 -7.37
CA LYS A 5 -5.62 26.11 -8.04
C LYS A 5 -5.72 24.60 -7.86
N PHE A 6 -6.82 24.16 -7.26
CA PHE A 6 -7.23 22.75 -7.26
C PHE A 6 -8.68 22.66 -7.73
N LYS A 7 -8.94 21.85 -8.75
CA LYS A 7 -10.29 21.64 -9.30
C LYS A 7 -10.49 20.20 -9.73
N VAL A 8 -11.66 19.66 -9.43
CA VAL A 8 -12.12 18.37 -9.91
C VAL A 8 -13.35 18.57 -10.78
N LEU A 9 -13.35 18.03 -11.98
CA LEU A 9 -14.46 18.06 -12.92
C LEU A 9 -14.86 16.65 -13.31
N LEU A 10 -16.13 16.31 -13.21
CA LEU A 10 -16.69 15.06 -13.73
C LEU A 10 -17.45 15.33 -15.03
N TYR A 11 -17.32 14.43 -16.00
CA TYR A 11 -17.97 14.55 -17.31
C TYR A 11 -18.26 13.17 -17.90
N LEU A 12 -19.22 13.12 -18.85
CA LEU A 12 -19.52 11.90 -19.59
C LEU A 12 -18.62 11.75 -20.82
N LYS A 13 -18.10 10.56 -21.04
CA LYS A 13 -17.44 10.18 -22.27
C LYS A 13 -18.48 9.62 -23.26
N LYS A 14 -19.07 10.51 -24.07
CA LYS A 14 -20.15 10.15 -25.02
C LYS A 14 -19.74 9.14 -26.10
N SER A 15 -18.44 9.00 -26.40
CA SER A 15 -17.90 8.09 -27.42
C SER A 15 -17.75 6.63 -26.98
N GLY A 16 -18.22 6.26 -25.79
CA GLY A 16 -18.02 4.92 -25.22
C GLY A 16 -19.28 4.40 -24.53
N LEU A 17 -20.42 4.37 -25.26
CA LEU A 17 -21.63 3.75 -24.72
C LEU A 17 -21.44 2.24 -24.56
N ASP A 18 -21.92 1.71 -23.44
CA ASP A 18 -21.96 0.27 -23.20
C ASP A 18 -23.12 -0.42 -23.96
N LYS A 19 -23.23 -1.75 -23.85
CA LYS A 19 -24.30 -2.52 -24.48
C LYS A 19 -25.71 -2.12 -24.04
N PHE A 20 -25.83 -1.38 -22.94
CA PHE A 20 -27.10 -0.90 -22.38
C PHE A 20 -27.33 0.61 -22.63
N GLY A 21 -26.53 1.23 -23.51
CA GLY A 21 -26.65 2.64 -23.83
C GLY A 21 -26.15 3.59 -22.74
N LYS A 22 -25.40 3.10 -21.73
CA LYS A 22 -24.85 3.93 -20.65
C LYS A 22 -23.48 4.47 -21.03
N ALA A 23 -23.23 5.73 -20.69
CA ALA A 23 -21.95 6.39 -20.90
C ALA A 23 -21.08 6.33 -19.65
N PRO A 24 -19.77 6.05 -19.76
CA PRO A 24 -18.87 6.09 -18.61
C PRO A 24 -18.62 7.51 -18.13
N ILE A 25 -18.60 7.67 -16.80
CA ILE A 25 -18.26 8.92 -16.13
C ILE A 25 -16.75 8.98 -15.96
N MET A 26 -16.15 10.08 -16.43
CA MET A 26 -14.71 10.36 -16.33
C MET A 26 -14.50 11.53 -15.38
N GLY A 27 -13.35 11.53 -14.70
CA GLY A 27 -12.91 12.63 -13.86
C GLY A 27 -11.66 13.31 -14.42
N ARG A 28 -11.54 14.62 -14.18
CA ARG A 28 -10.36 15.43 -14.44
C ARG A 28 -9.96 16.15 -13.18
N ILE A 29 -8.74 15.93 -12.75
CA ILE A 29 -8.08 16.65 -11.65
C ILE A 29 -7.19 17.70 -12.28
N THR A 30 -7.26 18.94 -11.77
CA THR A 30 -6.36 20.03 -12.15
C THR A 30 -5.67 20.54 -10.89
N VAL A 31 -4.34 20.57 -10.89
CA VAL A 31 -3.51 21.18 -9.84
C VAL A 31 -2.60 22.19 -10.52
N ASN A 32 -2.81 23.46 -10.21
CA ASN A 32 -2.12 24.58 -10.90
C ASN A 32 -2.24 24.45 -12.43
N ASN A 33 -1.11 24.25 -13.12
CA ASN A 33 -1.03 24.12 -14.58
C ASN A 33 -1.02 22.67 -15.07
N THR A 34 -1.15 21.68 -14.17
CA THR A 34 -1.13 20.25 -14.53
C THR A 34 -2.53 19.67 -14.52
N MET A 35 -2.78 18.69 -15.40
CA MET A 35 -4.06 18.00 -15.51
C MET A 35 -3.84 16.47 -15.56
N ALA A 36 -4.71 15.72 -14.89
CA ALA A 36 -4.77 14.27 -14.98
C ALA A 36 -6.23 13.81 -15.14
N GLN A 37 -6.45 12.85 -16.05
CA GLN A 37 -7.76 12.24 -16.25
C GLN A 37 -7.79 10.84 -15.61
N PHE A 38 -8.97 10.45 -15.09
CA PHE A 38 -9.17 9.13 -14.50
C PHE A 38 -10.58 8.63 -14.77
N SER A 39 -10.76 7.31 -14.76
CA SER A 39 -12.08 6.68 -14.83
C SER A 39 -12.71 6.63 -13.45
N CYS A 40 -13.96 7.06 -13.34
CA CYS A 40 -14.74 6.94 -12.10
C CYS A 40 -15.23 5.50 -11.86
N LYS A 41 -15.07 4.60 -12.86
CA LYS A 41 -15.64 3.24 -12.86
C LYS A 41 -17.17 3.24 -12.62
N LEU A 42 -17.82 4.31 -13.05
CA LEU A 42 -19.26 4.51 -13.01
C LEU A 42 -19.74 4.78 -14.42
N SER A 43 -20.97 4.37 -14.73
CA SER A 43 -21.68 4.69 -15.96
C SER A 43 -23.10 5.12 -15.63
N CYS A 44 -23.69 5.92 -16.49
CA CYS A 44 -25.07 6.33 -16.33
C CYS A 44 -25.74 6.59 -17.69
N THR A 45 -27.07 6.65 -17.68
CA THR A 45 -27.86 7.05 -18.83
C THR A 45 -27.56 8.51 -19.17
N PRO A 46 -27.12 8.83 -20.41
CA PRO A 46 -26.67 10.17 -20.78
C PRO A 46 -27.71 11.29 -20.57
N GLU A 47 -28.98 10.96 -20.72
CA GLU A 47 -30.12 11.90 -20.57
C GLU A 47 -30.28 12.40 -19.13
N LEU A 48 -29.87 11.59 -18.16
CA LEU A 48 -29.94 11.96 -16.75
C LEU A 48 -28.77 12.84 -16.30
N TRP A 49 -27.72 12.98 -17.11
CA TRP A 49 -26.52 13.68 -16.70
C TRP A 49 -26.67 15.20 -16.77
N ASN A 50 -26.42 15.88 -15.65
CA ASN A 50 -26.30 17.32 -15.58
C ASN A 50 -24.81 17.78 -15.62
N PRO A 51 -24.33 18.34 -16.73
CA PRO A 51 -22.94 18.76 -16.86
C PRO A 51 -22.53 19.90 -15.92
N ARG A 52 -23.50 20.78 -15.56
CA ARG A 52 -23.23 21.95 -14.69
C ARG A 52 -22.96 21.51 -13.25
N GLU A 53 -23.75 20.56 -12.76
CA GLU A 53 -23.65 20.04 -11.41
C GLU A 53 -22.71 18.82 -11.28
N SER A 54 -22.29 18.25 -12.41
CA SER A 54 -21.50 17.00 -12.45
C SER A 54 -22.21 15.86 -11.70
N ARG A 55 -23.54 15.76 -11.86
CA ARG A 55 -24.43 14.79 -11.19
C ARG A 55 -25.55 14.34 -12.10
N LEU A 56 -26.26 13.30 -11.69
CA LEU A 56 -27.48 12.85 -12.35
C LEU A 56 -28.70 13.63 -11.82
N ASN A 57 -29.57 14.03 -12.71
CA ASN A 57 -30.86 14.63 -12.39
C ASN A 57 -31.90 13.58 -11.97
N GLY A 58 -32.89 14.00 -11.19
CA GLY A 58 -34.02 13.18 -10.79
C GLY A 58 -33.79 12.35 -9.51
N LYS A 59 -34.86 11.65 -9.12
CA LYS A 59 -34.90 10.80 -7.90
C LYS A 59 -34.96 9.31 -8.21
N SER A 60 -34.63 8.92 -9.44
CA SER A 60 -34.58 7.50 -9.80
C SER A 60 -33.56 6.75 -8.95
N LYS A 61 -33.73 5.45 -8.76
CA LYS A 61 -32.79 4.60 -8.01
C LYS A 61 -31.37 4.72 -8.59
N GLU A 62 -31.26 4.74 -9.91
CA GLU A 62 -29.97 4.94 -10.61
C GLU A 62 -29.33 6.29 -10.24
N ALA A 63 -30.13 7.38 -10.25
CA ALA A 63 -29.62 8.71 -9.92
C ALA A 63 -29.12 8.78 -8.47
N VAL A 64 -29.90 8.26 -7.52
CA VAL A 64 -29.55 8.28 -6.09
C VAL A 64 -28.29 7.47 -5.81
N GLU A 65 -28.21 6.23 -6.31
CA GLU A 65 -27.04 5.35 -6.10
C GLU A 65 -25.78 5.90 -6.76
N THR A 66 -25.90 6.39 -8.00
CA THR A 66 -24.74 6.94 -8.72
C THR A 66 -24.26 8.25 -8.09
N ASN A 67 -25.17 9.13 -7.69
CA ASN A 67 -24.82 10.38 -7.01
C ASN A 67 -24.16 10.13 -5.65
N ALA A 68 -24.59 9.11 -4.89
CA ALA A 68 -23.94 8.71 -3.66
C ALA A 68 -22.50 8.20 -3.90
N LYS A 69 -22.28 7.43 -4.97
CA LYS A 69 -20.94 6.97 -5.37
C LYS A 69 -20.05 8.13 -5.84
N ILE A 70 -20.61 9.09 -6.59
CA ILE A 70 -19.93 10.33 -6.99
C ILE A 70 -19.50 11.13 -5.76
N ALA A 71 -20.36 11.29 -4.77
CA ALA A 71 -20.03 12.01 -3.54
C ALA A 71 -18.88 11.36 -2.79
N LYS A 72 -18.90 10.02 -2.63
CA LYS A 72 -17.80 9.26 -2.02
C LYS A 72 -16.48 9.42 -2.80
N LEU A 73 -16.54 9.40 -4.14
CA LEU A 73 -15.38 9.58 -5.00
C LEU A 73 -14.77 10.98 -4.83
N LEU A 74 -15.58 12.03 -4.81
CA LEU A 74 -15.11 13.41 -4.59
C LEU A 74 -14.45 13.58 -3.22
N LEU A 75 -15.03 12.97 -2.17
CA LEU A 75 -14.39 12.94 -0.84
C LEU A 75 -13.02 12.24 -0.88
N ALA A 76 -12.91 11.11 -1.59
CA ALA A 76 -11.64 10.41 -1.74
C ALA A 76 -10.59 11.23 -2.51
N VAL A 77 -10.99 11.96 -3.56
CA VAL A 77 -10.08 12.85 -4.31
C VAL A 77 -9.57 13.98 -3.41
N ASN A 78 -10.46 14.61 -2.63
CA ASN A 78 -10.09 15.66 -1.70
C ASN A 78 -9.16 15.14 -0.60
N ALA A 79 -9.44 13.98 -0.03
CA ALA A 79 -8.57 13.34 0.98
C ALA A 79 -7.18 13.00 0.41
N ALA A 80 -7.10 12.53 -0.84
CA ALA A 80 -5.81 12.29 -1.52
C ALA A 80 -5.02 13.60 -1.69
N PHE A 81 -5.69 14.66 -2.13
CA PHE A 81 -5.09 15.99 -2.26
C PHE A 81 -4.58 16.52 -0.90
N ASP A 82 -5.42 16.49 0.15
CA ASP A 82 -5.05 16.95 1.49
C ASP A 82 -3.86 16.18 2.07
N SER A 83 -3.79 14.88 1.79
CA SER A 83 -2.66 14.03 2.21
C SER A 83 -1.35 14.45 1.54
N LEU A 84 -1.37 14.82 0.25
CA LEU A 84 -0.20 15.33 -0.46
C LEU A 84 0.22 16.71 0.04
N VAL A 85 -0.74 17.60 0.32
CA VAL A 85 -0.48 18.93 0.92
C VAL A 85 0.23 18.79 2.27
N LYS A 86 -0.23 17.86 3.11
CA LYS A 86 0.40 17.60 4.43
C LYS A 86 1.84 17.10 4.33
N ARG A 87 2.19 16.38 3.28
CA ARG A 87 3.57 15.88 3.05
C ARG A 87 4.57 16.98 2.66
N LYS A 88 4.12 18.21 2.41
CA LYS A 88 4.94 19.38 2.04
C LYS A 88 5.88 19.17 0.85
N ASN A 89 5.64 18.19 0.01
CA ASN A 89 6.40 17.97 -1.20
C ASN A 89 5.71 18.66 -2.38
N ASP A 90 6.48 19.06 -3.38
CA ASP A 90 5.91 19.49 -4.64
C ASP A 90 5.20 18.30 -5.31
N PHE A 91 3.96 18.51 -5.73
CA PHE A 91 3.16 17.48 -6.38
C PHE A 91 2.29 18.08 -7.49
N ASN A 92 1.83 17.24 -8.40
CA ASN A 92 1.04 17.60 -9.56
C ASN A 92 -0.28 16.80 -9.63
N ALA A 93 -1.10 17.04 -10.66
CA ALA A 93 -2.40 16.38 -10.82
C ALA A 93 -2.27 14.85 -11.02
N THR A 94 -1.14 14.37 -11.56
CA THR A 94 -0.89 12.93 -11.73
C THR A 94 -0.66 12.26 -10.37
N ASP A 95 0.04 12.91 -9.46
CA ASP A 95 0.29 12.38 -8.12
C ASP A 95 -1.01 12.22 -7.33
N VAL A 96 -1.96 13.19 -7.47
CA VAL A 96 -3.29 13.10 -6.86
C VAL A 96 -4.09 11.92 -7.45
N LYS A 97 -4.04 11.75 -8.78
CA LYS A 97 -4.67 10.63 -9.47
C LYS A 97 -4.09 9.29 -9.01
N GLU A 98 -2.77 9.18 -8.93
CA GLU A 98 -2.07 7.96 -8.48
C GLU A 98 -2.44 7.63 -7.04
N MET A 99 -2.49 8.62 -6.17
CA MET A 99 -2.93 8.42 -4.79
C MET A 99 -4.41 8.01 -4.71
N LEU A 100 -5.30 8.60 -5.54
CA LEU A 100 -6.71 8.24 -5.61
C LEU A 100 -6.92 6.81 -6.12
N GLN A 101 -6.23 6.45 -7.19
CA GLN A 101 -6.39 5.14 -7.83
C GLN A 101 -5.75 4.03 -7.01
N GLY A 102 -4.97 4.40 -5.97
CA GLY A 102 -4.13 3.46 -5.24
C GLY A 102 -3.35 2.66 -6.26
N SER A 103 -2.57 3.38 -7.11
CA SER A 103 -1.91 2.71 -8.22
C SER A 103 -1.15 1.54 -7.63
N LYS A 104 -1.58 0.33 -7.99
CA LYS A 104 -0.99 -0.93 -7.51
C LYS A 104 0.52 -0.98 -7.78
N ASP A 105 0.98 -0.12 -8.70
CA ASP A 105 2.39 -0.05 -9.09
C ASP A 105 3.22 1.00 -8.33
N THR A 106 2.58 2.03 -7.74
CA THR A 106 3.30 3.09 -6.98
C THR A 106 3.14 2.97 -5.47
N GLN A 107 2.15 2.24 -4.97
CA GLN A 107 2.04 2.00 -3.55
C GLN A 107 3.13 1.02 -3.12
N MET A 108 4.07 1.49 -2.28
CA MET A 108 5.08 0.61 -1.70
C MET A 108 4.37 -0.46 -0.87
N THR A 109 4.57 -1.72 -1.26
CA THR A 109 4.03 -2.90 -0.59
C THR A 109 5.12 -3.57 0.24
N LEU A 110 4.74 -4.50 1.11
CA LEU A 110 5.65 -5.13 2.06
C LEU A 110 6.82 -5.82 1.37
N LEU A 111 6.55 -6.67 0.37
CA LEU A 111 7.62 -7.40 -0.33
C LEU A 111 8.42 -6.49 -1.27
N LYS A 112 7.80 -5.50 -1.93
CA LYS A 112 8.53 -4.51 -2.74
C LYS A 112 9.53 -3.71 -1.89
N LEU A 113 9.13 -3.25 -0.69
CA LEU A 113 10.06 -2.57 0.21
C LEU A 113 11.17 -3.50 0.69
N PHE A 114 10.80 -4.76 0.95
CA PHE A 114 11.76 -5.77 1.35
C PHE A 114 12.80 -6.02 0.24
N ASP A 115 12.35 -6.18 -1.00
CA ASP A 115 13.22 -6.39 -2.17
C ASP A 115 14.15 -5.18 -2.38
N ARG A 116 13.65 -3.94 -2.29
CA ARG A 116 14.48 -2.73 -2.32
C ARG A 116 15.55 -2.74 -1.23
N HIS A 117 15.17 -3.08 0.00
CA HIS A 117 16.13 -3.16 1.11
C HIS A 117 17.17 -4.27 0.92
N ILE A 118 16.81 -5.39 0.29
CA ILE A 118 17.76 -6.46 -0.06
C ILE A 118 18.80 -5.92 -1.05
N GLU A 119 18.41 -5.17 -2.08
CA GLU A 119 19.36 -4.57 -3.03
C GLU A 119 20.28 -3.54 -2.35
N GLU A 120 19.77 -2.74 -1.41
CA GLU A 120 20.58 -1.84 -0.59
C GLU A 120 21.59 -2.61 0.28
N VAL A 121 21.16 -3.69 0.93
CA VAL A 121 22.07 -4.56 1.72
C VAL A 121 23.11 -5.19 0.83
N LYS A 122 22.74 -5.68 -0.35
CA LYS A 122 23.62 -6.32 -1.32
C LYS A 122 24.75 -5.39 -1.79
N SER A 123 24.44 -4.11 -2.06
CA SER A 123 25.46 -3.13 -2.44
C SER A 123 26.47 -2.81 -1.35
N ARG A 124 26.14 -3.12 -0.09
CA ARG A 124 26.98 -2.84 1.08
C ARG A 124 27.73 -4.08 1.61
N VAL A 125 27.45 -5.27 1.06
CA VAL A 125 28.14 -6.50 1.44
C VAL A 125 29.63 -6.39 1.11
N GLY A 126 30.48 -6.70 2.09
CA GLY A 126 31.94 -6.58 1.98
C GLY A 126 32.49 -5.20 2.29
N ILE A 127 31.63 -4.18 2.47
CA ILE A 127 32.03 -2.84 2.90
C ILE A 127 31.80 -2.71 4.41
N ASP A 128 30.53 -2.73 4.84
CA ASP A 128 30.12 -2.61 6.25
C ASP A 128 29.09 -3.67 6.66
N ILE A 129 28.67 -4.53 5.75
CA ILE A 129 27.76 -5.65 5.99
C ILE A 129 28.47 -6.98 5.69
N SER A 130 28.38 -7.92 6.63
CA SER A 130 28.92 -9.26 6.45
C SER A 130 28.19 -10.05 5.35
N HIS A 131 28.94 -10.86 4.58
CA HIS A 131 28.38 -11.79 3.59
C HIS A 131 27.28 -12.72 4.16
N ARG A 132 27.32 -13.03 5.44
CA ARG A 132 26.32 -13.88 6.11
C ARG A 132 24.98 -13.16 6.34
N THR A 133 24.94 -11.86 6.23
CA THR A 133 23.74 -11.06 6.52
C THR A 133 22.73 -11.11 5.37
N LEU A 134 23.20 -11.00 4.12
CA LEU A 134 22.35 -10.98 2.94
C LEU A 134 21.45 -12.23 2.80
N PRO A 135 21.96 -13.48 2.93
CA PRO A 135 21.10 -14.66 2.87
C PRO A 135 19.96 -14.65 3.88
N ASN A 136 20.16 -14.10 5.07
CA ASN A 136 19.13 -14.03 6.10
C ASN A 136 17.96 -13.14 5.68
N TYR A 137 18.22 -12.01 4.99
CA TYR A 137 17.16 -11.16 4.44
C TYR A 137 16.40 -11.91 3.34
N ILE A 138 17.10 -12.58 2.43
CA ILE A 138 16.50 -13.33 1.32
C ILE A 138 15.60 -14.47 1.87
N TYR A 139 16.08 -15.25 2.83
CA TYR A 139 15.30 -16.33 3.44
C TYR A 139 14.05 -15.78 4.15
N THR A 140 14.18 -14.70 4.91
CA THR A 140 13.05 -14.08 5.61
C THR A 140 12.01 -13.59 4.60
N ARG A 141 12.44 -12.91 3.55
CA ARG A 141 11.57 -12.43 2.47
C ARG A 141 10.80 -13.55 1.79
N ASN A 142 11.48 -14.64 1.46
CA ASN A 142 10.86 -15.78 0.80
C ASN A 142 9.83 -16.47 1.71
N ARG A 143 10.14 -16.65 3.00
CA ARG A 143 9.18 -17.18 3.97
C ARG A 143 7.97 -16.30 4.14
N LEU A 144 8.17 -14.99 4.12
CA LEU A 144 7.08 -14.03 4.20
C LEU A 144 6.19 -14.08 2.95
N ALA A 145 6.77 -14.20 1.75
CA ALA A 145 6.03 -14.37 0.50
C ALA A 145 5.21 -15.67 0.47
N GLU A 146 5.79 -16.79 0.92
CA GLU A 146 5.08 -18.06 1.06
C GLU A 146 3.89 -17.93 2.01
N PHE A 147 4.08 -17.29 3.16
CA PHE A 147 3.03 -17.06 4.14
C PHE A 147 1.89 -16.20 3.56
N ILE A 148 2.22 -15.08 2.91
CA ILE A 148 1.24 -14.18 2.29
C ILE A 148 0.42 -14.94 1.24
N ASN A 149 1.09 -15.68 0.37
CA ASN A 149 0.38 -16.47 -0.65
C ASN A 149 -0.49 -17.58 -0.03
N CYS A 150 -0.01 -18.24 1.01
CA CYS A 150 -0.73 -19.34 1.67
C CYS A 150 -2.00 -18.83 2.38
N ARG A 151 -1.88 -17.76 3.18
CA ARG A 151 -2.97 -17.26 4.05
C ARG A 151 -3.91 -16.29 3.34
N PHE A 152 -3.38 -15.38 2.53
CA PHE A 152 -4.14 -14.30 1.92
C PHE A 152 -4.42 -14.50 0.44
N LYS A 153 -3.82 -15.52 -0.22
CA LYS A 153 -3.99 -15.82 -1.65
C LYS A 153 -3.66 -14.64 -2.57
N VAL A 154 -2.72 -13.81 -2.15
CA VAL A 154 -2.21 -12.66 -2.91
C VAL A 154 -0.68 -12.75 -3.03
N SER A 155 -0.12 -12.04 -4.01
CA SER A 155 1.33 -12.02 -4.24
C SER A 155 2.08 -11.08 -3.29
N ASP A 156 1.42 -10.05 -2.75
CA ASP A 156 2.01 -9.05 -1.84
C ASP A 156 0.90 -8.32 -1.08
N LEU A 157 1.24 -7.62 0.01
CA LEU A 157 0.32 -6.88 0.86
C LEU A 157 0.71 -5.41 1.00
N ALA A 158 -0.28 -4.53 0.92
CA ALA A 158 -0.10 -3.12 1.24
C ALA A 158 0.09 -2.92 2.76
N PHE A 159 0.89 -1.93 3.17
CA PHE A 159 1.13 -1.67 4.60
C PHE A 159 -0.14 -1.37 5.39
N CYS A 160 -1.18 -0.77 4.79
CA CYS A 160 -2.46 -0.52 5.46
C CYS A 160 -3.22 -1.81 5.86
N GLN A 161 -2.89 -2.95 5.25
CA GLN A 161 -3.48 -4.26 5.55
C GLN A 161 -2.74 -4.99 6.68
N LEU A 162 -1.56 -4.53 7.08
CA LEU A 162 -0.79 -5.11 8.16
C LEU A 162 -1.37 -4.70 9.53
N ASN A 163 -1.31 -5.62 10.47
CA ASN A 163 -1.68 -5.40 11.86
C ASN A 163 -0.88 -6.35 12.77
N GLU A 164 -1.07 -6.26 14.08
CA GLU A 164 -0.40 -7.15 15.03
C GLU A 164 -0.79 -8.61 14.84
N LEU A 165 -2.04 -8.88 14.42
CA LEU A 165 -2.51 -10.24 14.13
C LEU A 165 -1.69 -10.87 12.99
N PHE A 166 -1.41 -10.14 11.92
CA PHE A 166 -0.54 -10.60 10.83
C PHE A 166 0.83 -11.06 11.35
N ILE A 167 1.43 -10.33 12.29
CA ILE A 167 2.73 -10.69 12.86
C ILE A 167 2.63 -11.98 13.68
N ARG A 168 1.55 -12.15 14.46
CA ARG A 168 1.30 -13.35 15.24
C ARG A 168 1.06 -14.56 14.33
N GLU A 169 0.23 -14.42 13.31
CA GLU A 169 -0.03 -15.47 12.32
C GLU A 169 1.23 -15.87 11.55
N PHE A 170 2.08 -14.91 11.20
CA PHE A 170 3.39 -15.22 10.59
C PHE A 170 4.29 -16.00 11.55
N GLN A 171 4.33 -15.60 12.83
CA GLN A 171 5.06 -16.36 13.85
C GLN A 171 4.55 -17.79 13.97
N GLU A 172 3.24 -18.00 14.07
CA GLU A 172 2.62 -19.32 14.13
C GLU A 172 2.94 -20.17 12.90
N TYR A 173 2.83 -19.57 11.71
CA TYR A 173 3.17 -20.23 10.45
C TYR A 173 4.61 -20.76 10.45
N VAL A 174 5.58 -19.94 10.84
CA VAL A 174 7.00 -20.37 10.81
C VAL A 174 7.33 -21.35 11.93
N VAL A 175 6.63 -21.30 13.07
CA VAL A 175 6.80 -22.26 14.18
C VAL A 175 6.13 -23.58 13.88
N ILE A 176 4.85 -23.56 13.51
CA ILE A 176 4.01 -24.78 13.42
C ILE A 176 4.18 -25.44 12.06
N GLU A 177 3.98 -24.70 10.97
CA GLU A 177 3.98 -25.28 9.63
C GLU A 177 5.42 -25.52 9.10
N LYS A 178 6.34 -24.62 9.41
CA LYS A 178 7.75 -24.75 8.97
C LYS A 178 8.66 -25.39 10.03
N ARG A 179 8.15 -25.62 11.24
CA ARG A 179 8.88 -26.26 12.36
C ARG A 179 10.25 -25.64 12.64
N LEU A 180 10.33 -24.29 12.55
CA LEU A 180 11.59 -23.58 12.75
C LEU A 180 11.88 -23.39 14.24
N GLY A 181 13.16 -23.48 14.61
CA GLY A 181 13.60 -23.21 15.97
C GLY A 181 13.44 -21.75 16.38
N VAL A 182 13.27 -21.52 17.69
CA VAL A 182 12.99 -20.21 18.30
C VAL A 182 13.95 -19.12 17.85
N GLN A 183 15.24 -19.42 17.71
CA GLN A 183 16.26 -18.47 17.27
C GLN A 183 16.03 -17.98 15.83
N THR A 184 15.68 -18.89 14.92
CA THR A 184 15.38 -18.56 13.52
C THR A 184 14.10 -17.73 13.43
N VAL A 185 13.06 -18.10 14.18
CA VAL A 185 11.79 -17.36 14.27
C VAL A 185 12.04 -15.94 14.76
N ARG A 186 12.78 -15.80 15.85
CA ARG A 186 13.16 -14.49 16.41
C ARG A 186 13.91 -13.63 15.39
N HIS A 187 14.82 -14.24 14.63
CA HIS A 187 15.59 -13.55 13.60
C HIS A 187 14.69 -13.04 12.47
N TYR A 188 13.76 -13.88 11.98
CA TYR A 188 12.80 -13.47 10.95
C TYR A 188 11.92 -12.31 11.41
N LEU A 189 11.42 -12.37 12.65
CA LEU A 189 10.60 -11.30 13.23
C LEU A 189 11.40 -10.01 13.44
N ALA A 190 12.68 -10.10 13.81
CA ALA A 190 13.54 -8.93 13.96
C ALA A 190 13.79 -8.23 12.61
N ILE A 191 14.01 -9.01 11.54
CA ILE A 191 14.14 -8.47 10.19
C ILE A 191 12.82 -7.84 9.72
N LEU A 192 11.68 -8.51 9.91
CA LEU A 192 10.36 -7.96 9.57
C LEU A 192 10.11 -6.64 10.33
N LYS A 193 10.42 -6.60 11.62
CA LYS A 193 10.34 -5.37 12.44
C LYS A 193 11.17 -4.23 11.84
N LYS A 194 12.38 -4.53 11.35
CA LYS A 194 13.23 -3.53 10.69
C LYS A 194 12.57 -2.97 9.43
N ILE A 195 12.02 -3.83 8.57
CA ILE A 195 11.32 -3.41 7.35
C ILE A 195 10.09 -2.54 7.68
N CYS A 196 9.27 -2.94 8.66
CA CYS A 196 8.14 -2.14 9.11
C CYS A 196 8.56 -0.76 9.67
N ARG A 197 9.71 -0.68 10.36
CA ARG A 197 10.27 0.60 10.82
C ARG A 197 10.73 1.49 9.67
N ILE A 198 11.31 0.92 8.61
CA ILE A 198 11.68 1.66 7.41
C ILE A 198 10.40 2.21 6.76
N ALA A 199 9.37 1.37 6.57
CA ALA A 199 8.08 1.78 6.03
C ALA A 199 7.46 2.96 6.81
N PHE A 200 7.50 2.90 8.13
CA PHE A 200 7.01 3.99 8.99
C PHE A 200 7.82 5.27 8.83
N LYS A 201 9.16 5.19 8.82
CA LYS A 201 10.04 6.36 8.65
C LYS A 201 9.87 7.03 7.27
N GLU A 202 9.63 6.25 6.23
CA GLU A 202 9.45 6.74 4.85
C GLU A 202 8.00 7.15 4.55
N GLY A 203 7.08 7.04 5.52
CA GLY A 203 5.69 7.45 5.37
C GLY A 203 4.84 6.49 4.52
N HIS A 204 5.29 5.24 4.33
CA HIS A 204 4.50 4.19 3.69
C HIS A 204 3.49 3.54 4.64
N SER A 205 3.64 3.78 5.93
CA SER A 205 2.78 3.30 7.00
C SER A 205 2.57 4.37 8.05
N ASP A 206 1.34 4.52 8.53
CA ASP A 206 0.98 5.44 9.62
C ASP A 206 1.06 4.78 11.01
N LYS A 207 1.39 3.48 11.07
CA LYS A 207 1.37 2.68 12.30
C LYS A 207 2.68 1.98 12.57
N SER A 208 3.03 1.86 13.85
CA SER A 208 4.11 1.00 14.34
C SER A 208 3.53 -0.36 14.71
N TYR A 209 3.64 -1.34 13.82
CA TYR A 209 3.02 -2.67 13.98
C TYR A 209 3.63 -3.52 15.11
N PHE A 210 4.82 -3.18 15.57
CA PHE A 210 5.56 -3.91 16.61
C PHE A 210 5.58 -3.18 17.96
N GLU A 211 4.73 -2.19 18.18
CA GLU A 211 4.76 -1.37 19.39
C GLU A 211 4.48 -2.22 20.64
N HIS A 212 3.45 -3.05 20.59
CA HIS A 212 3.05 -3.92 21.71
C HIS A 212 3.52 -5.38 21.52
N TYR A 213 4.16 -5.69 20.39
CA TYR A 213 4.60 -7.05 20.09
C TYR A 213 5.97 -7.34 20.69
N GLN A 214 6.05 -8.36 21.55
CA GLN A 214 7.30 -8.84 22.14
C GLN A 214 7.85 -10.02 21.34
N LEU A 215 9.13 -9.92 20.94
CA LEU A 215 9.83 -11.04 20.31
C LEU A 215 9.92 -12.23 21.26
N PRO A 216 9.84 -13.48 20.76
CA PRO A 216 10.01 -14.67 21.57
C PRO A 216 11.30 -14.61 22.41
N LYS A 217 11.23 -15.00 23.68
CA LYS A 217 12.41 -15.00 24.56
C LYS A 217 13.46 -15.99 24.05
N GLN A 218 14.70 -15.58 24.06
CA GLN A 218 15.82 -16.44 23.73
C GLN A 218 16.04 -17.41 24.91
N LYS A 219 16.19 -18.72 24.63
CA LYS A 219 16.70 -19.64 25.62
C LYS A 219 18.19 -19.34 25.81
N GLU A 220 18.60 -19.07 27.04
CA GLU A 220 20.01 -18.92 27.36
C GLU A 220 20.69 -20.26 27.10
N THR A 221 21.61 -20.27 26.18
CA THR A 221 22.49 -21.41 25.95
C THR A 221 23.74 -21.14 26.77
N PRO A 222 24.11 -22.01 27.72
CA PRO A 222 25.35 -21.83 28.49
C PRO A 222 26.53 -21.78 27.52
N PRO A 223 27.54 -20.95 27.79
CA PRO A 223 28.72 -20.87 26.95
C PRO A 223 29.36 -22.26 26.88
N ARG A 224 29.66 -22.75 25.67
CA ARG A 224 30.43 -23.97 25.49
C ARG A 224 31.86 -23.71 26.00
N ALA A 225 32.17 -24.21 27.16
CA ALA A 225 33.55 -24.20 27.66
C ALA A 225 34.41 -25.01 26.68
N LEU A 226 35.45 -24.37 26.13
CA LEU A 226 36.50 -25.09 25.42
C LEU A 226 37.31 -25.85 26.49
N THR A 227 37.08 -27.15 26.57
CA THR A 227 37.97 -28.03 27.35
C THR A 227 39.26 -28.16 26.54
N TYR A 228 40.34 -27.50 27.02
CA TYR A 228 41.68 -27.82 26.57
C TYR A 228 41.98 -29.25 27.06
N ARG A 229 42.25 -30.15 26.11
CA ARG A 229 42.94 -31.41 26.37
C ARG A 229 44.43 -31.19 26.18
#